data_c01d8db6b1634d1ce464e0e8361c970b
#
_entry.id   c01d8db6b1634d1ce464e0e8361c970b
#
_cell.length_a   1.000
_cell.length_b   1.000
_cell.length_c   1.000
_cell.angle_alpha   90.00
_cell.angle_beta   90.00
_cell.angle_gamma   90.00
#
_symmetry.space_group_name_H-M   'P 1'
#
loop_
_entity.id
_entity.type
_entity.pdbx_description
1 polymer ?
#
loop_
_entity_poly.entity_id
_entity_poly.type
_entity_poly.pdbx_seq_one_letter_code
_entity_poly.pdbx_strand_id
1 'polypeptide(L)'
;MKAKDVKAKFRQTKEWKEFRKRMFEKQDGKDIITGKKLCRGYNTHHLDMSAENYDQLIEENFVALNKQTHETLHFLFRYYQKDPAILDRLKTVLDRMNELNK
;
A
#
# COMPACT_ATOMS: atom_id res chain seq x y z
N MET A 1 -3.22 -9.59 -25.04
CA MET A 1 -2.11 -9.40 -24.08
C MET A 1 -2.63 -9.65 -22.67
N LYS A 2 -1.88 -10.35 -21.85
CA LYS A 2 -2.27 -10.61 -20.45
C LYS A 2 -2.19 -9.33 -19.63
N ALA A 3 -3.09 -9.16 -18.66
CA ALA A 3 -3.12 -7.98 -17.78
C ALA A 3 -1.78 -7.74 -17.08
N LYS A 4 -1.06 -8.81 -16.71
CA LYS A 4 0.26 -8.74 -16.08
C LYS A 4 1.28 -8.04 -17.00
N ASP A 5 1.28 -8.35 -18.29
CA ASP A 5 2.21 -7.76 -19.26
C ASP A 5 1.92 -6.27 -19.47
N VAL A 6 0.64 -5.89 -19.51
CA VAL A 6 0.22 -4.51 -19.65
C VAL A 6 0.67 -3.69 -18.43
N LYS A 7 0.49 -4.22 -17.22
CA LYS A 7 0.93 -3.57 -15.99
C LYS A 7 2.46 -3.41 -15.93
N ALA A 8 3.18 -4.43 -16.34
CA ALA A 8 4.65 -4.38 -16.34
C ALA A 8 5.16 -3.31 -17.31
N LYS A 9 4.57 -3.22 -18.50
CA LYS A 9 4.93 -2.19 -19.49
C LYS A 9 4.63 -0.79 -18.96
N PHE A 10 3.45 -0.61 -18.35
CA PHE A 10 3.06 0.69 -17.79
C PHE A 10 4.04 1.17 -16.72
N ARG A 11 4.51 0.26 -15.85
CA ARG A 11 5.47 0.60 -14.78
C ARG A 11 6.84 1.02 -15.32
N GLN A 12 7.14 0.78 -16.60
CA GLN A 12 8.37 1.22 -17.24
C GLN A 12 8.23 2.57 -17.91
N THR A 13 7.03 3.14 -17.95
CA THR A 13 6.81 4.43 -18.59
C THR A 13 7.38 5.57 -17.75
N LYS A 14 7.73 6.65 -18.45
CA LYS A 14 8.21 7.87 -17.82
C LYS A 14 7.15 8.47 -16.88
N GLU A 15 5.88 8.43 -17.31
CA GLU A 15 4.74 8.94 -16.56
C GLU A 15 4.61 8.24 -15.19
N TRP A 16 4.76 6.91 -15.16
CA TRP A 16 4.70 6.16 -13.92
C TRP A 16 5.87 6.49 -12.99
N LYS A 17 7.08 6.57 -13.55
CA LYS A 17 8.27 6.88 -12.76
C LYS A 17 8.18 8.29 -12.15
N GLU A 18 7.71 9.26 -12.91
CA GLU A 18 7.50 10.62 -12.42
C GLU A 18 6.41 10.66 -11.36
N PHE A 19 5.34 9.90 -11.55
CA PHE A 19 4.25 9.78 -10.58
C PHE A 19 4.75 9.19 -9.26
N ARG A 20 5.54 8.12 -9.32
CA ARG A 20 6.14 7.52 -8.11
C ARG A 20 6.98 8.55 -7.35
N LYS A 21 7.73 9.34 -8.07
CA LYS A 21 8.56 10.38 -7.46
C LYS A 21 7.70 11.44 -6.75
N ARG A 22 6.62 11.87 -7.39
CA ARG A 22 5.68 12.83 -6.78
C ARG A 22 5.04 12.25 -5.52
N MET A 23 4.65 10.97 -5.55
CA MET A 23 4.07 10.32 -4.37
C MET A 23 5.08 10.23 -3.23
N PHE A 24 6.34 9.90 -3.55
CA PHE A 24 7.43 9.89 -2.58
C PHE A 24 7.58 11.26 -1.92
N GLU A 25 7.62 12.31 -2.71
CA GLU A 25 7.77 13.68 -2.22
C GLU A 25 6.56 14.12 -1.39
N LYS A 26 5.36 13.77 -1.82
CA LYS A 26 4.11 14.08 -1.11
C LYS A 26 4.08 13.45 0.28
N GLN A 27 4.66 12.28 0.44
CA GLN A 27 4.74 11.56 1.71
C GLN A 27 6.02 11.88 2.49
N ASP A 28 6.80 12.83 2.03
CA ASP A 28 8.05 13.25 2.67
C ASP A 28 9.03 12.08 2.81
N GLY A 29 9.03 11.18 1.82
CA GLY A 29 9.90 10.01 1.79
C GLY A 29 9.58 8.96 2.84
N LYS A 30 8.36 8.98 3.40
CA LYS A 30 7.96 8.10 4.49
C LYS A 30 6.78 7.21 4.10
N ASP A 31 6.79 5.98 4.64
CA ASP A 31 5.67 5.05 4.57
C ASP A 31 4.46 5.68 5.25
N ILE A 32 3.32 5.73 4.56
CA ILE A 32 2.13 6.45 5.05
C ILE A 32 1.53 5.80 6.31
N ILE A 33 1.77 4.51 6.52
CA ILE A 33 1.21 3.77 7.66
C ILE A 33 2.16 3.81 8.87
N THR A 34 3.44 3.50 8.65
CA THR A 34 4.40 3.38 9.76
C THR A 34 5.10 4.70 10.09
N GLY A 35 5.10 5.65 9.17
CA GLY A 35 5.86 6.89 9.32
C GLY A 35 7.37 6.70 9.19
N LYS A 36 7.84 5.50 8.90
CA LYS A 36 9.26 5.21 8.74
C LYS A 36 9.72 5.51 7.32
N LYS A 37 11.02 5.74 7.16
CA LYS A 37 11.61 6.01 5.86
C LYS A 37 11.25 4.93 4.83
N LEU A 38 10.87 5.35 3.62
CA LEU A 38 10.68 4.43 2.50
C LEU A 38 12.04 3.87 2.09
N CYS A 39 12.13 2.55 2.05
CA CYS A 39 13.34 1.84 1.67
C CYS A 39 13.36 1.57 0.17
N ARG A 40 14.56 1.27 -0.36
CA ARG A 40 14.69 0.87 -1.76
C ARG A 40 13.76 -0.31 -2.04
N GLY A 41 13.04 -0.24 -3.15
CA GLY A 41 12.07 -1.28 -3.52
C GLY A 41 10.69 -1.09 -2.91
N TYR A 42 10.42 0.07 -2.31
CA TYR A 42 9.09 0.38 -1.80
C TYR A 42 8.04 0.29 -2.89
N ASN A 43 6.79 0.05 -2.48
CA ASN A 43 5.65 -0.08 -3.40
C ASN A 43 4.85 1.22 -3.47
N THR A 44 4.45 1.61 -4.67
CA THR A 44 3.42 2.62 -4.88
C THR A 44 2.14 1.86 -5.19
N HIS A 45 1.29 1.71 -4.16
CA HIS A 45 0.15 0.81 -4.18
C HIS A 45 -1.12 1.50 -4.64
N HIS A 46 -1.82 0.88 -5.59
CA HIS A 46 -3.17 1.27 -5.99
C HIS A 46 -4.16 0.93 -4.87
N LEU A 47 -4.89 1.92 -4.40
CA LEU A 47 -6.03 1.68 -3.50
C LEU A 47 -7.22 1.15 -4.30
N ASP A 48 -7.39 1.61 -5.54
CA ASP A 48 -8.33 1.03 -6.50
C ASP A 48 -7.64 -0.12 -7.21
N MET A 49 -7.93 -1.35 -6.79
CA MET A 49 -7.31 -2.55 -7.34
C MET A 49 -8.00 -3.06 -8.61
N SER A 50 -8.93 -2.31 -9.16
CA SER A 50 -9.60 -2.62 -10.41
C SER A 50 -8.60 -2.59 -11.57
N ALA A 51 -8.56 -3.64 -12.38
CA ALA A 51 -7.67 -3.72 -13.54
C ALA A 51 -7.98 -2.65 -14.60
N GLU A 52 -9.19 -2.13 -14.61
CA GLU A 52 -9.62 -1.13 -15.58
C GLU A 52 -9.00 0.24 -15.34
N ASN A 53 -8.67 0.55 -14.08
CA ASN A 53 -8.25 1.89 -13.65
C ASN A 53 -6.78 1.97 -13.23
N TYR A 54 -5.99 0.90 -13.43
CA TYR A 54 -4.63 0.87 -12.87
C TYR A 54 -3.69 1.91 -13.51
N ASP A 55 -3.99 2.39 -14.71
CA ASP A 55 -3.20 3.42 -15.40
C ASP A 55 -3.69 4.84 -15.13
N GLN A 56 -4.73 5.02 -14.32
CA GLN A 56 -5.22 6.33 -13.92
C GLN A 56 -4.39 6.84 -12.75
N LEU A 57 -3.58 7.86 -12.98
CA LEU A 57 -2.64 8.39 -12.00
C LEU A 57 -3.29 9.49 -11.15
N ILE A 58 -4.26 9.12 -10.34
CA ILE A 58 -4.96 9.98 -9.39
C ILE A 58 -4.30 9.81 -8.02
N GLU A 59 -3.65 10.85 -7.53
CA GLU A 59 -2.81 10.76 -6.31
C GLU A 59 -3.58 10.23 -5.10
N GLU A 60 -4.85 10.60 -4.94
CA GLU A 60 -5.69 10.18 -3.82
C GLU A 60 -5.94 8.68 -3.80
N ASN A 61 -5.71 8.01 -4.93
CA ASN A 61 -5.95 6.57 -5.08
C ASN A 61 -4.67 5.73 -4.93
N PHE A 62 -3.59 6.35 -4.44
CA PHE A 62 -2.31 5.67 -4.27
C PHE A 62 -1.71 5.97 -2.90
N VAL A 63 -0.92 5.03 -2.41
CA VAL A 63 -0.07 5.25 -1.23
C VAL A 63 1.27 4.57 -1.46
N ALA A 64 2.35 5.20 -1.00
CA ALA A 64 3.67 4.58 -1.04
C ALA A 64 3.93 3.89 0.30
N LEU A 65 4.33 2.63 0.23
CA LEU A 65 4.49 1.75 1.39
C LEU A 65 5.77 0.94 1.25
N ASN A 66 6.44 0.67 2.35
CA ASN A 66 7.50 -0.32 2.36
C ASN A 66 6.92 -1.69 2.08
N LYS A 67 7.74 -2.61 1.58
CA LYS A 67 7.30 -3.93 1.17
C LYS A 67 6.52 -4.67 2.25
N GLN A 68 7.03 -4.69 3.47
CA GLN A 68 6.39 -5.38 4.59
C GLN A 68 5.02 -4.76 4.92
N THR A 69 4.95 -3.43 4.94
CA THR A 69 3.68 -2.73 5.20
C THR A 69 2.66 -3.03 4.11
N HIS A 70 3.11 -3.07 2.86
CA HIS A 70 2.27 -3.40 1.72
C HIS A 70 1.66 -4.79 1.85
N GLU A 71 2.47 -5.79 2.21
CA GLU A 71 2.01 -7.16 2.42
C GLU A 71 1.02 -7.23 3.58
N THR A 72 1.33 -6.56 4.69
CA THR A 72 0.46 -6.50 5.86
C THR A 72 -0.89 -5.87 5.53
N LEU A 73 -0.87 -4.77 4.76
CA LEU A 73 -2.10 -4.10 4.35
C LEU A 73 -3.01 -5.04 3.57
N HIS A 74 -2.45 -5.84 2.65
CA HIS A 74 -3.23 -6.82 1.89
C HIS A 74 -3.88 -7.88 2.78
N PHE A 75 -3.16 -8.39 3.78
CA PHE A 75 -3.72 -9.34 4.75
C PHE A 75 -4.86 -8.71 5.55
N LEU A 76 -4.65 -7.51 6.05
CA LEU A 76 -5.66 -6.80 6.84
C LEU A 76 -6.90 -6.48 6.01
N PHE A 77 -6.70 -6.12 4.74
CA PHE A 77 -7.81 -5.83 3.85
C PHE A 77 -8.69 -7.05 3.60
N ARG A 78 -8.10 -8.23 3.47
CA ARG A 78 -8.89 -9.48 3.33
C ARG A 78 -9.78 -9.73 4.53
N TYR A 79 -9.26 -9.50 5.74
CA TYR A 79 -10.05 -9.60 6.97
C TYR A 79 -11.17 -8.55 6.98
N TYR A 80 -10.81 -7.32 6.66
CA TYR A 80 -11.76 -6.22 6.63
C TYR A 80 -12.94 -6.50 5.69
N GLN A 81 -12.65 -7.06 4.52
CA GLN A 81 -13.68 -7.41 3.53
C GLN A 81 -14.65 -8.47 4.04
N LYS A 82 -14.17 -9.41 4.87
CA LYS A 82 -15.02 -10.45 5.45
C LYS A 82 -15.91 -9.89 6.54
N ASP A 83 -15.33 -9.17 7.48
CA ASP A 83 -16.02 -8.59 8.62
C ASP A 83 -15.10 -7.54 9.25
N PRO A 84 -15.46 -6.24 9.16
CA PRO A 84 -14.63 -5.18 9.75
C PRO A 84 -14.37 -5.37 11.25
N ALA A 85 -15.26 -6.05 11.98
CA ALA A 85 -15.08 -6.34 13.39
C ALA A 85 -13.86 -7.22 13.69
N ILE A 86 -13.36 -7.94 12.68
CA ILE A 86 -12.12 -8.75 12.83
C ILE A 86 -10.96 -7.83 13.23
N LEU A 87 -10.86 -6.64 12.64
CA LEU A 87 -9.79 -5.70 12.96
C LEU A 87 -9.90 -5.17 14.39
N ASP A 88 -11.11 -4.97 14.88
CA ASP A 88 -11.33 -4.55 16.26
C ASP A 88 -10.87 -5.62 17.24
N ARG A 89 -11.19 -6.88 16.96
CA ARG A 89 -10.74 -8.01 17.78
C ARG A 89 -9.23 -8.18 17.71
N LEU A 90 -8.65 -8.00 16.53
CA LEU A 90 -7.20 -8.04 16.36
C LEU A 90 -6.51 -6.96 17.20
N LYS A 91 -7.04 -5.74 17.18
CA LYS A 91 -6.52 -4.64 17.99
C LYS A 91 -6.55 -4.97 19.47
N THR A 92 -7.65 -5.56 19.95
CA THR A 92 -7.80 -5.96 21.36
C THR A 92 -6.69 -6.94 21.76
N VAL A 93 -6.40 -7.92 20.92
CA VAL A 93 -5.32 -8.89 21.17
C VAL A 93 -3.96 -8.19 21.17
N LEU A 94 -3.72 -7.30 20.22
CA LEU A 94 -2.46 -6.56 20.12
C LEU A 94 -2.25 -5.67 21.35
N ASP A 95 -3.30 -5.01 21.83
CA ASP A 95 -3.24 -4.19 23.05
C ASP A 95 -2.84 -5.05 24.25
N ARG A 96 -3.41 -6.24 24.35
CA ARG A 96 -3.07 -7.17 25.44
C ARG A 96 -1.63 -7.66 25.35
N MET A 97 -1.17 -7.99 24.14
CA MET A 97 0.22 -8.36 23.91
C MET A 97 1.17 -7.25 24.34
N ASN A 98 0.80 -6.01 24.02
CA ASN A 98 1.60 -4.85 24.38
C ASN A 98 1.69 -4.68 25.91
N GLU A 99 0.58 -4.87 26.63
CA GLU A 99 0.55 -4.79 28.08
C GLU A 99 1.43 -5.86 28.73
N LEU A 100 1.38 -7.08 28.20
CA LEU A 100 2.13 -8.22 28.75
C LEU A 100 3.62 -8.19 28.42
N ASN A 101 4.03 -7.44 27.42
CA ASN A 101 5.41 -7.39 26.90
C ASN A 101 6.08 -6.04 27.09
N LYS A 102 5.65 -5.28 28.06
CA LYS A 102 6.32 -4.01 28.41
C LYS A 102 7.62 -4.25 29.16
#